data_764a4677a53429f7884f5d7d7c5aa8bb
#
_entry.id   764a4677a53429f7884f5d7d7c5aa8bb
#
_cell.length_a   1.000
_cell.length_b   1.000
_cell.length_c   1.000
_cell.angle_alpha   90.00
_cell.angle_beta   90.00
_cell.angle_gamma   90.00
#
_symmetry.space_group_name_H-M   'P 1'
#
loop_
_entity.id
_entity.type
_entity.pdbx_description
1 polymer ?
#
loop_
_entity_poly.entity_id
_entity_poly.type
_entity_poly.pdbx_seq_one_letter_code
_entity_poly.pdbx_strand_id
1 'polypeptide(L)'
;MKKISAIRNIPYLTIILLTLICILLLSSKNMIMSQASYPEATIVSSAYAVVEGSDSDKEEIAFPHTFKHLSPRTHVTVTTHINLNKDDPIYIKTVYSPAKVYLDDDLIYEFGRAENYPSYMKDPATEGYLIGTDGHSGDTELRIEYLSPVTRSSLTVYSPIYGAYKSLFFTLLKLNKWSFFIALLELAAGVLFIFISLMLLYYDKEVCKMIFHFGFFSLMAGMWSIGECNYTGVIVKNPTLLYLCAFIGLFSQMIPLLYFCRLAVGFKNDKPIIVIAKLLTVLDLVACVLQLSGTVALSQSMYVFHVILPLILCFLTAYIILEAVRSQNSRAKRLMVPVFILALASCAEIINYHLKFVASLSLLYQIGTLLFIIIMGIIMGLNISDMLMIKRENERLIFDMNLLEHSLLEQKKYNSLITTNEQLFKKQRHDLRHQLVAIKGLANTENKQLNEYLDALIHSIPSAPASYCENRVVNSILSYYSAICRNENIALETKLIVPETDDAALDNDLCLVFGNLIENAIEACRRMDTSDSLNEKSSHFIRLHAHVHYKTLIITMDNSFDGHVTIQNGKYRSSKRDDYGIGLSSIRSVAGKYDGDVAFEAADGIFQSSVYLLSLIHISEPTRHAQISY
;
A
#
# COMPACT_ATOMS: atom_id res chain seq x y z
N MET A 1 -2.55 7.36 14.97
CA MET A 1 -3.79 6.63 14.64
C MET A 1 -4.63 7.24 13.51
N LYS A 2 -4.94 8.55 13.44
CA LYS A 2 -5.73 9.16 12.34
C LYS A 2 -5.10 9.05 10.94
N LYS A 3 -3.76 9.07 10.80
CA LYS A 3 -3.07 8.93 9.50
C LYS A 3 -3.13 7.51 8.91
N ILE A 4 -3.26 6.48 9.75
CA ILE A 4 -3.32 5.06 9.31
C ILE A 4 -4.70 4.71 8.74
N SER A 5 -5.79 5.38 9.20
CA SER A 5 -7.13 5.14 8.67
C SER A 5 -7.30 5.61 7.22
N ALA A 6 -6.62 6.67 6.80
CA ALA A 6 -6.69 7.18 5.43
C ALA A 6 -6.10 6.18 4.41
N ILE A 7 -4.99 5.50 4.75
CA ILE A 7 -4.33 4.54 3.87
C ILE A 7 -5.12 3.22 3.77
N ARG A 8 -5.81 2.83 4.85
CA ARG A 8 -6.68 1.64 4.85
C ARG A 8 -7.82 1.75 3.84
N ASN A 9 -8.18 2.97 3.45
CA ASN A 9 -9.30 3.25 2.54
C ASN A 9 -8.88 3.38 1.07
N ILE A 10 -7.58 3.30 0.72
CA ILE A 10 -7.10 3.37 -0.67
C ILE A 10 -7.72 2.30 -1.57
N PRO A 11 -7.76 0.98 -1.20
CA PRO A 11 -8.45 -0.02 -2.02
C PRO A 11 -9.96 0.24 -2.13
N TYR A 12 -10.59 0.82 -1.12
CA TYR A 12 -11.99 1.24 -1.20
C TYR A 12 -12.20 2.45 -2.11
N LEU A 13 -11.24 3.38 -2.16
CA LEU A 13 -11.28 4.53 -3.07
C LEU A 13 -11.18 4.10 -4.54
N THR A 14 -10.35 3.11 -4.86
CA THR A 14 -10.27 2.54 -6.22
C THR A 14 -11.54 1.80 -6.59
N ILE A 15 -12.15 1.05 -5.67
CA ILE A 15 -13.44 0.40 -5.86
C ILE A 15 -14.57 1.44 -6.02
N ILE A 16 -14.58 2.50 -5.20
CA ILE A 16 -15.56 3.59 -5.30
C ILE A 16 -15.41 4.30 -6.64
N LEU A 17 -14.20 4.57 -7.11
CA LEU A 17 -13.96 5.15 -8.42
C LEU A 17 -14.48 4.24 -9.54
N LEU A 18 -14.17 2.94 -9.50
CA LEU A 18 -14.69 1.95 -10.45
C LEU A 18 -16.22 1.86 -10.44
N THR A 19 -16.83 1.89 -9.24
CA THR A 19 -18.30 1.90 -9.13
C THR A 19 -18.89 3.22 -9.61
N LEU A 20 -18.26 4.37 -9.36
CA LEU A 20 -18.66 5.66 -9.89
C LEU A 20 -18.55 5.69 -11.42
N ILE A 21 -17.50 5.12 -11.97
CA ILE A 21 -17.29 4.90 -13.40
C ILE A 21 -18.42 4.04 -13.98
N CYS A 22 -18.71 2.89 -13.37
CA CYS A 22 -19.82 2.02 -13.79
C CYS A 22 -21.18 2.72 -13.69
N ILE A 23 -21.42 3.48 -12.62
CA ILE A 23 -22.67 4.26 -12.45
C ILE A 23 -22.77 5.34 -13.52
N LEU A 24 -21.70 6.07 -13.83
CA LEU A 24 -21.67 7.06 -14.91
C LEU A 24 -21.91 6.43 -16.27
N LEU A 25 -21.29 5.27 -16.56
CA LEU A 25 -21.53 4.52 -17.80
C LEU A 25 -22.96 3.99 -17.90
N LEU A 26 -23.53 3.49 -16.80
CA LEU A 26 -24.92 3.00 -16.76
C LEU A 26 -25.92 4.14 -16.78
N SER A 27 -25.67 5.25 -16.08
CA SER A 27 -26.55 6.42 -16.08
C SER A 27 -26.55 7.15 -17.43
N SER A 28 -25.42 7.10 -18.16
CA SER A 28 -25.35 7.66 -19.52
C SER A 28 -26.33 6.96 -20.47
N LYS A 29 -26.56 5.65 -20.28
CA LYS A 29 -27.56 4.90 -21.07
C LYS A 29 -28.98 5.38 -20.77
N ASN A 30 -29.30 5.61 -19.50
CA ASN A 30 -30.64 6.08 -19.09
C ASN A 30 -30.88 7.55 -19.45
N MET A 31 -29.84 8.40 -19.34
CA MET A 31 -29.92 9.82 -19.73
C MET A 31 -30.19 9.99 -21.22
N ILE A 32 -29.66 9.08 -22.06
CA ILE A 32 -29.87 9.09 -23.51
C ILE A 32 -31.23 8.47 -23.86
N MET A 33 -31.72 7.49 -23.11
CA MET A 33 -33.02 6.83 -23.38
C MET A 33 -34.24 7.67 -22.92
N SER A 34 -34.09 8.53 -21.93
CA SER A 34 -35.18 9.42 -21.47
C SER A 34 -35.49 10.55 -22.46
N GLN A 35 -34.75 10.66 -23.56
CA GLN A 35 -34.83 11.77 -24.53
C GLN A 35 -35.58 11.44 -25.82
N ALA A 36 -36.41 10.42 -25.80
CA ALA A 36 -37.30 10.09 -26.93
C ALA A 36 -38.28 11.20 -27.35
N SER A 37 -38.22 12.40 -26.71
CA SER A 37 -39.12 13.51 -26.96
C SER A 37 -38.54 14.63 -27.83
N TYR A 38 -37.25 14.58 -28.17
CA TYR A 38 -36.67 15.62 -29.04
C TYR A 38 -36.37 15.02 -30.42
N PRO A 39 -36.81 15.66 -31.52
CA PRO A 39 -36.44 15.26 -32.87
C PRO A 39 -34.90 15.29 -32.98
N GLU A 40 -34.31 14.27 -33.60
CA GLU A 40 -32.86 14.26 -33.82
C GLU A 40 -32.49 15.45 -34.75
N ALA A 41 -31.30 16.04 -34.52
CA ALA A 41 -30.77 17.03 -35.43
C ALA A 41 -30.46 16.40 -36.78
N THR A 42 -30.62 17.13 -37.85
CA THR A 42 -30.41 16.66 -39.22
C THR A 42 -28.91 16.70 -39.54
N ILE A 43 -28.37 15.59 -40.00
CA ILE A 43 -27.00 15.45 -40.48
C ILE A 43 -27.01 15.50 -42.01
N VAL A 44 -26.29 16.44 -42.58
CA VAL A 44 -26.17 16.55 -44.04
C VAL A 44 -25.33 15.38 -44.58
N SER A 45 -25.83 14.64 -45.54
CA SER A 45 -25.12 13.45 -46.07
C SER A 45 -24.24 13.75 -47.29
N SER A 46 -24.64 14.70 -48.15
CA SER A 46 -23.90 15.06 -49.36
C SER A 46 -24.00 16.57 -49.64
N ALA A 47 -23.11 17.05 -50.46
CA ALA A 47 -23.06 18.43 -50.93
C ALA A 47 -22.34 18.50 -52.28
N TYR A 48 -22.43 19.65 -52.93
CA TYR A 48 -21.67 19.95 -54.13
C TYR A 48 -20.42 20.74 -53.77
N ALA A 49 -19.27 20.35 -54.33
CA ALA A 49 -17.99 21.00 -54.07
C ALA A 49 -17.38 21.55 -55.37
N VAL A 50 -16.73 22.69 -55.25
CA VAL A 50 -15.91 23.34 -56.29
C VAL A 50 -14.54 23.65 -55.72
N VAL A 51 -13.49 23.21 -56.41
CA VAL A 51 -12.09 23.46 -56.02
C VAL A 51 -11.51 24.51 -56.98
N GLU A 52 -10.96 25.61 -56.49
CA GLU A 52 -10.32 26.64 -57.28
C GLU A 52 -9.18 26.09 -58.13
N GLY A 53 -9.20 26.36 -59.42
CA GLY A 53 -8.19 25.91 -60.38
C GLY A 53 -8.38 24.49 -60.91
N SER A 54 -9.49 23.83 -60.61
CA SER A 54 -9.94 22.55 -61.23
C SER A 54 -10.82 22.87 -62.42
N ASP A 55 -10.57 22.24 -63.58
CA ASP A 55 -11.43 22.31 -64.77
C ASP A 55 -12.77 21.56 -64.59
N SER A 56 -13.02 20.99 -63.40
CA SER A 56 -14.23 20.22 -63.12
C SER A 56 -15.38 21.09 -62.66
N ASP A 57 -16.53 20.93 -63.30
CA ASP A 57 -17.83 21.43 -62.81
C ASP A 57 -18.10 20.89 -61.38
N LYS A 58 -19.13 21.43 -60.73
CA LYS A 58 -19.57 21.03 -59.39
C LYS A 58 -19.57 19.51 -59.22
N GLU A 59 -18.73 19.00 -58.31
CA GLU A 59 -18.65 17.58 -57.96
C GLU A 59 -19.54 17.28 -56.74
N GLU A 60 -20.39 16.26 -56.81
CA GLU A 60 -21.15 15.78 -55.67
C GLU A 60 -20.23 14.96 -54.74
N ILE A 61 -20.12 15.37 -53.47
CA ILE A 61 -19.31 14.73 -52.45
C ILE A 61 -20.20 14.17 -51.33
N ALA A 62 -19.84 13.01 -50.79
CA ALA A 62 -20.43 12.50 -49.57
C ALA A 62 -19.56 12.85 -48.35
N PHE A 63 -20.19 13.20 -47.25
CA PHE A 63 -19.47 13.53 -46.02
C PHE A 63 -19.11 12.29 -45.17
N PRO A 64 -17.96 12.28 -44.47
CA PRO A 64 -16.85 13.22 -44.57
C PRO A 64 -16.03 13.02 -45.84
N HIS A 65 -15.66 14.12 -46.53
CA HIS A 65 -14.85 14.06 -47.74
C HIS A 65 -13.43 14.64 -47.50
N THR A 66 -12.41 14.08 -48.15
CA THR A 66 -11.01 14.54 -48.03
C THR A 66 -10.44 14.85 -49.42
N PHE A 67 -10.27 16.13 -49.69
CA PHE A 67 -9.54 16.61 -50.86
C PHE A 67 -8.04 16.42 -50.63
N LYS A 68 -7.35 15.73 -51.55
CA LYS A 68 -5.93 15.41 -51.47
C LYS A 68 -5.13 16.27 -52.48
N HIS A 69 -3.84 16.44 -52.19
CA HIS A 69 -2.89 17.14 -53.06
C HIS A 69 -3.28 18.59 -53.37
N LEU A 70 -3.94 19.27 -52.40
CA LEU A 70 -4.23 20.70 -52.55
C LEU A 70 -2.97 21.53 -52.32
N SER A 71 -2.82 22.58 -53.14
CA SER A 71 -1.87 23.65 -52.86
C SER A 71 -2.28 24.45 -51.61
N PRO A 72 -1.31 24.99 -50.82
CA PRO A 72 -1.63 25.85 -49.70
C PRO A 72 -2.52 27.03 -50.11
N ARG A 73 -3.53 27.33 -49.29
CA ARG A 73 -4.49 28.47 -49.50
C ARG A 73 -5.35 28.36 -50.76
N THR A 74 -5.59 27.14 -51.30
CA THR A 74 -6.57 26.89 -52.35
C THR A 74 -7.99 27.04 -51.77
N HIS A 75 -8.89 27.76 -52.45
CA HIS A 75 -10.29 27.87 -52.08
C HIS A 75 -11.05 26.58 -52.46
N VAL A 76 -11.85 26.07 -51.51
CA VAL A 76 -12.78 24.97 -51.72
C VAL A 76 -14.16 25.43 -51.25
N THR A 77 -15.08 25.54 -52.16
CA THR A 77 -16.47 25.96 -51.86
C THR A 77 -17.34 24.71 -51.82
N VAL A 78 -18.07 24.53 -50.72
CA VAL A 78 -19.03 23.44 -50.52
C VAL A 78 -20.42 24.02 -50.36
N THR A 79 -21.38 23.59 -51.19
CA THR A 79 -22.75 24.12 -51.26
C THR A 79 -23.74 22.99 -51.05
N THR A 80 -24.76 23.21 -50.23
CA THR A 80 -25.86 22.28 -50.00
C THR A 80 -27.12 23.06 -49.61
N HIS A 81 -28.30 22.46 -49.83
CA HIS A 81 -29.56 23.01 -49.35
C HIS A 81 -29.96 22.40 -48.02
N ILE A 82 -30.41 23.23 -47.09
CA ILE A 82 -30.85 22.83 -45.75
C ILE A 82 -32.21 23.49 -45.45
N ASN A 83 -33.09 22.76 -44.77
CA ASN A 83 -34.39 23.30 -44.36
C ASN A 83 -34.35 23.66 -42.87
N LEU A 84 -34.26 24.97 -42.60
CA LEU A 84 -34.11 25.54 -41.27
C LEU A 84 -35.44 25.93 -40.67
N ASN A 85 -35.65 25.64 -39.39
CA ASN A 85 -36.66 26.34 -38.62
C ASN A 85 -36.05 27.67 -38.09
N LYS A 86 -36.93 28.60 -37.73
CA LYS A 86 -36.49 29.88 -37.18
C LYS A 86 -35.57 29.66 -35.95
N ASP A 87 -34.41 30.30 -35.97
CA ASP A 87 -33.39 30.25 -34.91
C ASP A 87 -32.72 28.91 -34.67
N ASP A 88 -32.84 27.92 -35.59
CA ASP A 88 -32.11 26.64 -35.52
C ASP A 88 -30.62 26.90 -35.79
N PRO A 89 -29.71 26.59 -34.85
CA PRO A 89 -28.28 26.72 -35.09
C PRO A 89 -27.74 25.62 -36.01
N ILE A 90 -26.60 25.91 -36.64
CA ILE A 90 -25.83 24.98 -37.47
C ILE A 90 -24.52 24.67 -36.77
N TYR A 91 -24.19 23.40 -36.65
CA TYR A 91 -22.86 22.95 -36.21
C TYR A 91 -21.98 22.65 -37.43
N ILE A 92 -20.83 23.32 -37.48
CA ILE A 92 -19.79 23.10 -38.51
C ILE A 92 -18.48 22.78 -37.84
N LYS A 93 -17.75 21.77 -38.40
CA LYS A 93 -16.42 21.40 -37.96
C LYS A 93 -15.40 21.73 -39.05
N THR A 94 -14.34 22.44 -38.64
CA THR A 94 -13.15 22.71 -39.49
C THR A 94 -11.92 22.08 -38.90
N VAL A 95 -10.99 21.66 -39.76
CA VAL A 95 -9.72 21.02 -39.34
C VAL A 95 -8.57 21.78 -39.98
N TYR A 96 -7.91 22.59 -39.17
CA TYR A 96 -6.78 23.47 -39.56
C TYR A 96 -7.06 24.37 -40.76
N SER A 97 -8.30 24.68 -41.01
CA SER A 97 -8.75 25.41 -42.20
C SER A 97 -9.57 26.62 -41.81
N PRO A 98 -9.21 27.83 -42.24
CA PRO A 98 -10.15 28.96 -42.21
C PRO A 98 -11.40 28.65 -43.02
N ALA A 99 -12.53 29.13 -42.53
CA ALA A 99 -13.79 28.93 -43.24
C ALA A 99 -14.70 30.16 -43.13
N LYS A 100 -15.46 30.45 -44.20
CA LYS A 100 -16.55 31.42 -44.24
C LYS A 100 -17.84 30.68 -44.50
N VAL A 101 -18.86 31.00 -43.73
CA VAL A 101 -20.18 30.36 -43.81
C VAL A 101 -21.21 31.38 -44.25
N TYR A 102 -21.92 31.04 -45.32
CA TYR A 102 -22.97 31.87 -45.89
C TYR A 102 -24.29 31.11 -45.85
N LEU A 103 -25.37 31.81 -45.57
CA LEU A 103 -26.74 31.35 -45.79
C LEU A 103 -27.36 32.26 -46.86
N ASP A 104 -27.77 31.64 -47.94
CA ASP A 104 -28.11 32.30 -49.20
C ASP A 104 -26.96 33.23 -49.63
N ASP A 105 -26.82 34.38 -49.62
CA ASP A 105 -25.63 35.19 -49.91
C ASP A 105 -25.10 35.96 -48.68
N ASP A 106 -25.76 35.80 -47.53
CA ASP A 106 -25.37 36.50 -46.31
C ASP A 106 -24.23 35.78 -45.57
N LEU A 107 -23.13 36.46 -45.28
CA LEU A 107 -22.03 35.96 -44.45
C LEU A 107 -22.45 35.92 -42.99
N ILE A 108 -22.76 34.74 -42.46
CA ILE A 108 -23.18 34.57 -41.07
C ILE A 108 -22.03 34.29 -40.12
N TYR A 109 -20.91 33.70 -40.61
CA TYR A 109 -19.78 33.40 -39.75
C TYR A 109 -18.45 33.32 -40.52
N GLU A 110 -17.39 33.82 -39.90
CA GLU A 110 -16.02 33.69 -40.43
C GLU A 110 -15.08 33.18 -39.33
N PHE A 111 -14.44 32.07 -39.60
CA PHE A 111 -13.47 31.40 -38.70
C PHE A 111 -12.07 31.47 -39.26
N GLY A 112 -11.06 31.51 -38.34
CA GLY A 112 -9.64 31.37 -38.71
C GLY A 112 -9.06 32.63 -39.36
N ARG A 113 -9.54 33.83 -39.02
CA ARG A 113 -8.81 35.06 -39.30
C ARG A 113 -7.49 35.03 -38.57
N ALA A 114 -6.41 35.46 -39.24
CA ALA A 114 -5.07 35.49 -38.68
C ALA A 114 -4.93 36.24 -37.36
N GLU A 115 -5.88 37.17 -37.08
CA GLU A 115 -5.97 37.95 -35.85
C GLU A 115 -6.54 37.13 -34.65
N ASN A 116 -7.24 36.02 -34.92
CA ASN A 116 -7.99 35.28 -33.91
C ASN A 116 -7.22 34.07 -33.33
N TYR A 117 -6.02 33.76 -33.81
CA TYR A 117 -5.19 32.71 -33.28
C TYR A 117 -3.74 33.17 -33.11
N PRO A 118 -2.94 32.50 -32.21
CA PRO A 118 -1.57 32.93 -31.92
C PRO A 118 -0.68 32.97 -33.18
N SER A 119 0.19 33.97 -33.29
CA SER A 119 1.09 34.18 -34.44
C SER A 119 2.09 33.03 -34.68
N TYR A 120 2.31 32.20 -33.69
CA TYR A 120 3.12 30.98 -33.82
C TYR A 120 2.39 29.82 -34.51
N MET A 121 1.10 29.95 -34.80
CA MET A 121 0.33 28.95 -35.55
C MET A 121 0.20 29.39 -37.01
N LYS A 122 0.53 28.50 -37.96
CA LYS A 122 0.36 28.76 -39.39
C LYS A 122 -1.06 28.61 -39.89
N ASP A 123 -1.81 27.72 -39.25
CA ASP A 123 -3.21 27.44 -39.52
C ASP A 123 -3.99 27.51 -38.22
N PRO A 124 -5.31 27.85 -38.23
CA PRO A 124 -6.13 27.79 -37.05
C PRO A 124 -6.23 26.37 -36.50
N ALA A 125 -6.55 26.24 -35.22
CA ALA A 125 -6.78 24.94 -34.62
C ALA A 125 -8.04 24.26 -35.19
N THR A 126 -8.17 22.94 -35.00
CA THR A 126 -9.42 22.24 -35.26
C THR A 126 -10.53 22.77 -34.33
N GLU A 127 -11.64 23.13 -34.87
CA GLU A 127 -12.78 23.63 -34.10
C GLU A 127 -14.13 23.10 -34.63
N GLY A 128 -15.06 22.86 -33.69
CA GLY A 128 -16.45 22.65 -33.98
C GLY A 128 -17.27 23.74 -33.27
N TYR A 129 -18.02 24.50 -34.03
CA TYR A 129 -18.76 25.65 -33.51
C TYR A 129 -20.23 25.63 -33.92
N LEU A 130 -21.04 26.20 -33.05
CA LEU A 130 -22.44 26.40 -33.24
C LEU A 130 -22.67 27.84 -33.77
N ILE A 131 -23.26 27.93 -34.95
CA ILE A 131 -23.51 29.20 -35.63
C ILE A 131 -24.99 29.50 -35.53
N GLY A 132 -25.33 30.71 -35.12
CA GLY A 132 -26.69 31.23 -35.23
C GLY A 132 -27.06 31.50 -36.70
N THR A 133 -28.33 31.36 -37.04
CA THR A 133 -28.82 31.52 -38.43
C THR A 133 -29.42 32.90 -38.71
N ASP A 134 -29.28 33.82 -37.77
CA ASP A 134 -29.69 35.24 -37.89
C ASP A 134 -31.09 35.45 -38.48
N GLY A 135 -32.03 34.52 -38.15
CA GLY A 135 -33.43 34.59 -38.57
C GLY A 135 -33.73 33.91 -39.92
N HIS A 136 -32.75 33.34 -40.61
CA HIS A 136 -33.01 32.55 -41.81
C HIS A 136 -33.87 31.32 -41.46
N SER A 137 -34.83 30.99 -42.32
CA SER A 137 -35.75 29.85 -42.15
C SER A 137 -36.32 29.39 -43.49
N GLY A 138 -36.68 28.13 -43.55
CA GLY A 138 -37.14 27.49 -44.78
C GLY A 138 -36.00 26.84 -45.56
N ASP A 139 -36.21 26.58 -46.85
CA ASP A 139 -35.19 26.03 -47.74
C ASP A 139 -34.13 27.11 -48.03
N THR A 140 -32.93 26.92 -47.55
CA THR A 140 -31.84 27.90 -47.55
C THR A 140 -30.59 27.24 -48.13
N GLU A 141 -29.87 27.97 -49.00
CA GLU A 141 -28.58 27.52 -49.52
C GLU A 141 -27.48 27.72 -48.46
N LEU A 142 -26.89 26.65 -47.94
CA LEU A 142 -25.71 26.67 -47.10
C LEU A 142 -24.46 26.57 -47.97
N ARG A 143 -23.67 27.67 -48.02
CA ARG A 143 -22.39 27.74 -48.71
C ARG A 143 -21.24 27.92 -47.73
N ILE A 144 -20.28 27.02 -47.76
CA ILE A 144 -19.09 27.08 -46.89
C ILE A 144 -17.85 27.19 -47.77
N GLU A 145 -17.13 28.28 -47.63
CA GLU A 145 -15.86 28.51 -48.31
C GLU A 145 -14.70 28.18 -47.39
N TYR A 146 -14.00 27.10 -47.69
CA TYR A 146 -12.79 26.67 -46.97
C TYR A 146 -11.54 27.17 -47.67
N LEU A 147 -10.51 27.49 -46.87
CA LEU A 147 -9.18 27.77 -47.35
C LEU A 147 -8.26 26.61 -46.96
N SER A 148 -7.62 25.94 -47.93
CA SER A 148 -6.77 24.77 -47.64
C SER A 148 -5.63 25.14 -46.68
N PRO A 149 -5.27 24.25 -45.72
CA PRO A 149 -4.24 24.54 -44.74
C PRO A 149 -2.85 24.65 -45.38
N VAL A 150 -1.99 25.45 -44.75
CA VAL A 150 -0.57 25.56 -45.13
C VAL A 150 0.25 24.40 -44.64
N THR A 151 -0.15 23.83 -43.49
CA THR A 151 0.61 22.75 -42.82
C THR A 151 0.34 21.37 -43.40
N ARG A 152 -0.67 21.22 -44.26
CA ARG A 152 -1.10 19.94 -44.86
C ARG A 152 -1.49 20.12 -46.32
N SER A 153 -1.26 19.11 -47.16
CA SER A 153 -1.72 19.08 -48.55
C SER A 153 -3.11 18.47 -48.74
N SER A 154 -3.89 18.36 -47.64
CA SER A 154 -5.25 17.83 -47.68
C SER A 154 -6.20 18.63 -46.82
N LEU A 155 -7.44 18.76 -47.29
CA LEU A 155 -8.55 19.38 -46.57
C LEU A 155 -9.63 18.34 -46.34
N THR A 156 -10.04 18.13 -45.10
CA THR A 156 -11.17 17.26 -44.77
C THR A 156 -12.37 18.12 -44.37
N VAL A 157 -13.47 17.94 -45.07
CA VAL A 157 -14.75 18.60 -44.79
C VAL A 157 -15.70 17.60 -44.13
N TYR A 158 -16.38 18.06 -43.09
CA TYR A 158 -17.31 17.25 -42.30
C TYR A 158 -18.76 17.64 -42.54
N SER A 159 -19.69 16.71 -42.25
CA SER A 159 -21.14 16.97 -42.34
C SER A 159 -21.53 18.16 -41.49
N PRO A 160 -22.15 19.19 -42.02
CA PRO A 160 -22.92 20.14 -41.24
C PRO A 160 -24.07 19.42 -40.53
N ILE A 161 -24.36 19.84 -39.30
CA ILE A 161 -25.49 19.30 -38.51
C ILE A 161 -26.33 20.50 -38.06
N TYR A 162 -27.63 20.44 -38.28
CA TYR A 162 -28.53 21.55 -37.97
C TYR A 162 -29.82 21.08 -37.29
N GLY A 163 -30.48 21.99 -36.58
CA GLY A 163 -31.72 21.74 -35.88
C GLY A 163 -31.78 22.44 -34.53
N ALA A 164 -32.85 22.26 -33.79
CA ALA A 164 -33.03 22.90 -32.50
C ALA A 164 -31.82 22.70 -31.57
N TYR A 165 -31.42 23.74 -30.84
CA TYR A 165 -30.22 23.76 -30.02
C TYR A 165 -30.07 22.51 -29.11
N LYS A 166 -31.17 22.11 -28.46
CA LYS A 166 -31.17 20.92 -27.61
C LYS A 166 -30.93 19.64 -28.41
N SER A 167 -31.60 19.46 -29.56
CA SER A 167 -31.46 18.31 -30.45
C SER A 167 -30.03 18.17 -30.95
N LEU A 168 -29.44 19.31 -31.34
CA LEU A 168 -28.09 19.39 -31.86
C LEU A 168 -27.05 19.03 -30.76
N PHE A 169 -27.20 19.59 -29.55
CA PHE A 169 -26.35 19.28 -28.42
C PHE A 169 -26.36 17.78 -28.08
N PHE A 170 -27.56 17.16 -28.05
CA PHE A 170 -27.68 15.72 -27.76
C PHE A 170 -27.19 14.82 -28.90
N THR A 171 -27.42 15.26 -30.14
CA THR A 171 -26.87 14.52 -31.31
C THR A 171 -25.34 14.50 -31.28
N LEU A 172 -24.71 15.66 -31.02
CA LEU A 172 -23.24 15.72 -30.88
C LEU A 172 -22.72 14.91 -29.72
N LEU A 173 -23.39 14.92 -28.55
CA LEU A 173 -23.06 14.07 -27.43
C LEU A 173 -23.21 12.59 -27.79
N LYS A 174 -24.30 12.18 -28.43
CA LYS A 174 -24.56 10.79 -28.87
C LYS A 174 -23.46 10.29 -29.80
N LEU A 175 -22.99 11.10 -30.73
CA LEU A 175 -21.92 10.77 -31.68
C LEU A 175 -20.55 10.62 -31.01
N ASN A 176 -20.28 11.39 -29.97
CA ASN A 176 -18.95 11.45 -29.32
C ASN A 176 -18.94 10.90 -27.88
N LYS A 177 -20.02 10.29 -27.40
CA LYS A 177 -20.21 9.93 -25.99
C LYS A 177 -19.06 9.10 -25.42
N TRP A 178 -18.62 8.07 -26.14
CA TRP A 178 -17.59 7.18 -25.65
C TRP A 178 -16.25 7.88 -25.52
N SER A 179 -15.82 8.64 -26.53
CA SER A 179 -14.59 9.42 -26.47
C SER A 179 -14.62 10.45 -25.33
N PHE A 180 -15.74 11.14 -25.15
CA PHE A 180 -15.89 12.14 -24.10
C PHE A 180 -15.85 11.55 -22.69
N PHE A 181 -16.60 10.46 -22.44
CA PHE A 181 -16.60 9.81 -21.12
C PHE A 181 -15.26 9.15 -20.81
N ILE A 182 -14.60 8.50 -21.76
CA ILE A 182 -13.27 7.94 -21.58
C ILE A 182 -12.29 9.04 -21.19
N ALA A 183 -12.29 10.17 -21.89
CA ALA A 183 -11.41 11.29 -21.59
C ALA A 183 -11.59 11.84 -20.16
N LEU A 184 -12.83 11.97 -19.71
CA LEU A 184 -13.13 12.39 -18.33
C LEU A 184 -12.64 11.38 -17.30
N LEU A 185 -12.78 10.08 -17.58
CA LEU A 185 -12.32 9.02 -16.70
C LEU A 185 -10.79 8.98 -16.59
N GLU A 186 -10.09 9.14 -17.71
CA GLU A 186 -8.63 9.21 -17.75
C GLU A 186 -8.09 10.40 -16.96
N LEU A 187 -8.71 11.59 -17.12
CA LEU A 187 -8.36 12.79 -16.35
C LEU A 187 -8.61 12.59 -14.85
N ALA A 188 -9.79 12.09 -14.49
CA ALA A 188 -10.17 11.85 -13.10
C ALA A 188 -9.21 10.82 -12.43
N ALA A 189 -8.88 9.74 -13.14
CA ALA A 189 -7.92 8.76 -12.68
C ALA A 189 -6.52 9.38 -12.51
N GLY A 190 -6.07 10.21 -13.45
CA GLY A 190 -4.80 10.92 -13.36
C GLY A 190 -4.70 11.78 -12.11
N VAL A 191 -5.70 12.63 -11.87
CA VAL A 191 -5.77 13.49 -10.68
C VAL A 191 -5.81 12.65 -9.40
N LEU A 192 -6.60 11.57 -9.37
CA LEU A 192 -6.70 10.68 -8.22
C LEU A 192 -5.36 10.02 -7.88
N PHE A 193 -4.67 9.44 -8.87
CA PHE A 193 -3.38 8.78 -8.63
C PHE A 193 -2.29 9.76 -8.22
N ILE A 194 -2.27 10.98 -8.77
CA ILE A 194 -1.37 12.04 -8.31
C ILE A 194 -1.67 12.39 -6.85
N PHE A 195 -2.94 12.53 -6.47
CA PHE A 195 -3.34 12.80 -5.09
C PHE A 195 -2.92 11.66 -4.14
N ILE A 196 -3.14 10.40 -4.52
CA ILE A 196 -2.69 9.23 -3.77
C ILE A 196 -1.16 9.24 -3.61
N SER A 197 -0.44 9.56 -4.68
CA SER A 197 1.03 9.69 -4.64
C SER A 197 1.47 10.72 -3.60
N LEU A 198 0.86 11.91 -3.58
CA LEU A 198 1.17 12.95 -2.60
C LEU A 198 0.90 12.49 -1.15
N MET A 199 -0.16 11.72 -0.92
CA MET A 199 -0.47 11.13 0.38
C MET A 199 0.59 10.10 0.83
N LEU A 200 1.20 9.40 -0.11
CA LEU A 200 2.20 8.36 0.16
C LEU A 200 3.64 8.89 0.29
N LEU A 201 3.89 10.18 0.06
CA LEU A 201 5.22 10.81 0.16
C LEU A 201 5.94 10.53 1.49
N TYR A 202 5.18 10.46 2.60
CA TYR A 202 5.71 10.23 3.95
C TYR A 202 5.93 8.74 4.29
N TYR A 203 5.44 7.81 3.43
CA TYR A 203 5.49 6.39 3.72
C TYR A 203 6.57 5.66 2.94
N ASP A 204 6.60 5.84 1.63
CA ASP A 204 7.55 5.20 0.74
C ASP A 204 7.79 6.05 -0.52
N LYS A 205 9.01 6.55 -0.66
CA LYS A 205 9.38 7.44 -1.77
C LYS A 205 9.36 6.75 -3.13
N GLU A 206 9.69 5.46 -3.19
CA GLU A 206 9.76 4.74 -4.48
C GLU A 206 8.34 4.40 -4.98
N VAL A 207 7.47 3.96 -4.08
CA VAL A 207 6.05 3.73 -4.40
C VAL A 207 5.36 5.05 -4.76
N CYS A 208 5.65 6.14 -4.04
CA CYS A 208 5.16 7.46 -4.38
C CYS A 208 5.54 7.87 -5.81
N LYS A 209 6.82 7.76 -6.19
CA LYS A 209 7.28 8.09 -7.55
C LYS A 209 6.59 7.22 -8.60
N MET A 210 6.45 5.93 -8.34
CA MET A 210 5.79 4.99 -9.26
C MET A 210 4.33 5.41 -9.52
N ILE A 211 3.55 5.69 -8.46
CA ILE A 211 2.15 6.11 -8.57
C ILE A 211 2.06 7.50 -9.22
N PHE A 212 2.99 8.41 -8.92
CA PHE A 212 3.04 9.72 -9.55
C PHE A 212 3.19 9.61 -11.07
N HIS A 213 4.15 8.81 -11.56
CA HIS A 213 4.33 8.63 -12.99
C HIS A 213 3.12 7.97 -13.65
N PHE A 214 2.47 7.03 -12.97
CA PHE A 214 1.26 6.42 -13.48
C PHE A 214 0.10 7.41 -13.57
N GLY A 215 -0.10 8.23 -12.52
CA GLY A 215 -1.11 9.30 -12.53
C GLY A 215 -0.83 10.36 -13.59
N PHE A 216 0.45 10.69 -13.79
CA PHE A 216 0.84 11.66 -14.82
C PHE A 216 0.65 11.11 -16.24
N PHE A 217 0.90 9.80 -16.46
CA PHE A 217 0.54 9.13 -17.71
C PHE A 217 -0.97 9.22 -17.99
N SER A 218 -1.80 8.88 -17.00
CA SER A 218 -3.25 8.94 -17.12
C SER A 218 -3.75 10.36 -17.39
N LEU A 219 -3.14 11.37 -16.75
CA LEU A 219 -3.47 12.79 -16.99
C LEU A 219 -3.11 13.22 -18.41
N MET A 220 -1.94 12.83 -18.92
CA MET A 220 -1.53 13.15 -20.29
C MET A 220 -2.42 12.46 -21.34
N ALA A 221 -2.77 11.18 -21.10
CA ALA A 221 -3.71 10.46 -21.95
C ALA A 221 -5.09 11.13 -21.97
N GLY A 222 -5.60 11.53 -20.80
CA GLY A 222 -6.87 12.26 -20.69
C GLY A 222 -6.83 13.64 -21.34
N MET A 223 -5.73 14.38 -21.25
CA MET A 223 -5.53 15.64 -21.96
C MET A 223 -5.58 15.46 -23.47
N TRP A 224 -4.90 14.43 -24.00
CA TRP A 224 -4.97 14.09 -25.41
C TRP A 224 -6.42 13.73 -25.82
N SER A 225 -7.07 12.84 -25.06
CA SER A 225 -8.44 12.40 -25.33
C SER A 225 -9.45 13.55 -25.33
N ILE A 226 -9.32 14.51 -24.42
CA ILE A 226 -10.13 15.73 -24.36
C ILE A 226 -9.90 16.61 -25.59
N GLY A 227 -8.65 16.77 -26.00
CA GLY A 227 -8.29 17.60 -27.16
C GLY A 227 -8.77 17.01 -28.49
N GLU A 228 -8.82 15.67 -28.62
CA GLU A 228 -9.33 14.97 -29.82
C GLU A 228 -10.86 14.84 -29.86
N CYS A 229 -11.54 15.01 -28.73
CA CYS A 229 -12.98 14.84 -28.66
C CYS A 229 -13.73 16.03 -29.24
N ASN A 230 -14.46 15.84 -30.33
CA ASN A 230 -15.22 16.89 -31.03
C ASN A 230 -16.26 17.58 -30.12
N TYR A 231 -16.85 16.82 -29.18
CA TYR A 231 -17.84 17.40 -28.26
C TYR A 231 -17.26 18.40 -27.28
N THR A 232 -15.99 18.24 -26.94
CA THR A 232 -15.27 19.14 -26.02
C THR A 232 -15.20 20.57 -26.59
N GLY A 233 -15.04 20.73 -27.90
CA GLY A 233 -15.03 22.05 -28.56
C GLY A 233 -16.34 22.86 -28.38
N VAL A 234 -17.46 22.14 -28.19
CA VAL A 234 -18.75 22.80 -27.93
C VAL A 234 -18.81 23.39 -26.52
N ILE A 235 -18.11 22.75 -25.57
CA ILE A 235 -18.08 23.14 -24.14
C ILE A 235 -16.97 24.15 -23.88
N VAL A 236 -15.77 23.84 -24.36
CA VAL A 236 -14.55 24.66 -24.15
C VAL A 236 -14.34 25.51 -25.40
N LYS A 237 -14.75 26.77 -25.32
CA LYS A 237 -14.64 27.71 -26.45
C LYS A 237 -13.24 28.28 -26.61
N ASN A 238 -12.24 27.40 -26.57
CA ASN A 238 -10.83 27.77 -26.79
C ASN A 238 -10.12 26.68 -27.62
N PRO A 239 -10.19 26.77 -28.95
CA PRO A 239 -9.61 25.76 -29.84
C PRO A 239 -8.09 25.65 -29.73
N THR A 240 -7.39 26.74 -29.43
CA THR A 240 -5.95 26.72 -29.21
C THR A 240 -5.58 25.89 -27.98
N LEU A 241 -6.34 26.01 -26.88
CA LEU A 241 -6.12 25.19 -25.69
C LEU A 241 -6.34 23.70 -25.99
N LEU A 242 -7.41 23.34 -26.69
CA LEU A 242 -7.68 21.96 -27.08
C LEU A 242 -6.61 21.40 -28.02
N TYR A 243 -6.12 22.21 -28.96
CA TYR A 243 -4.98 21.87 -29.82
C TYR A 243 -3.73 21.53 -28.99
N LEU A 244 -3.37 22.39 -28.04
CA LEU A 244 -2.22 22.15 -27.16
C LEU A 244 -2.42 20.90 -26.29
N CYS A 245 -3.61 20.71 -25.72
CA CYS A 245 -3.96 19.53 -24.94
C CYS A 245 -3.80 18.25 -25.77
N ALA A 246 -4.30 18.24 -27.01
CA ALA A 246 -4.19 17.10 -27.91
C ALA A 246 -2.73 16.72 -28.19
N PHE A 247 -1.92 17.67 -28.63
CA PHE A 247 -0.56 17.36 -29.06
C PHE A 247 0.42 17.15 -27.90
N ILE A 248 0.40 18.01 -26.90
CA ILE A 248 1.25 17.85 -25.71
C ILE A 248 0.87 16.57 -24.98
N GLY A 249 -0.44 16.29 -24.80
CA GLY A 249 -0.91 15.05 -24.20
C GLY A 249 -0.39 13.82 -24.96
N LEU A 250 -0.56 13.78 -26.29
CA LEU A 250 -0.10 12.65 -27.11
C LEU A 250 1.41 12.45 -27.07
N PHE A 251 2.19 13.51 -27.23
CA PHE A 251 3.64 13.42 -27.34
C PHE A 251 4.30 13.05 -26.01
N SER A 252 3.85 13.67 -24.91
CA SER A 252 4.47 13.52 -23.61
C SER A 252 3.99 12.30 -22.81
N GLN A 253 2.85 11.66 -23.12
CA GLN A 253 2.29 10.56 -22.31
C GLN A 253 3.23 9.35 -22.19
N MET A 254 4.05 9.08 -23.20
CA MET A 254 4.97 7.94 -23.19
C MET A 254 6.12 8.11 -22.18
N ILE A 255 6.52 9.32 -21.86
CA ILE A 255 7.61 9.61 -20.92
C ILE A 255 7.27 9.09 -19.52
N PRO A 256 6.15 9.49 -18.90
CA PRO A 256 5.75 8.97 -17.59
C PRO A 256 5.45 7.47 -17.62
N LEU A 257 4.94 6.91 -18.74
CA LEU A 257 4.75 5.46 -18.88
C LEU A 257 6.07 4.70 -18.80
N LEU A 258 7.12 5.18 -19.46
CA LEU A 258 8.46 4.58 -19.40
C LEU A 258 9.02 4.58 -17.98
N TYR A 259 8.93 5.71 -17.25
CA TYR A 259 9.37 5.80 -15.87
C TYR A 259 8.52 4.95 -14.92
N PHE A 260 7.22 4.89 -15.16
CA PHE A 260 6.32 4.01 -14.42
C PHE A 260 6.71 2.54 -14.59
N CYS A 261 6.85 2.05 -15.83
CA CYS A 261 7.23 0.66 -16.11
C CYS A 261 8.61 0.32 -15.54
N ARG A 262 9.57 1.26 -15.63
CA ARG A 262 10.88 1.12 -15.01
C ARG A 262 10.79 0.82 -13.51
N LEU A 263 10.04 1.62 -12.76
CA LEU A 263 9.88 1.47 -11.32
C LEU A 263 9.02 0.24 -10.96
N ALA A 264 7.96 0.00 -11.70
CA ALA A 264 7.03 -1.09 -11.43
C ALA A 264 7.64 -2.48 -11.69
N VAL A 265 8.44 -2.62 -12.75
CA VAL A 265 9.13 -3.88 -13.10
C VAL A 265 10.39 -4.08 -12.27
N GLY A 266 11.19 -3.02 -12.06
CA GLY A 266 12.51 -3.14 -11.44
C GLY A 266 13.47 -3.95 -12.31
N PHE A 267 13.75 -3.48 -13.53
CA PHE A 267 14.63 -4.15 -14.49
C PHE A 267 16.04 -4.32 -13.95
N LYS A 268 16.70 -5.43 -14.30
CA LYS A 268 18.14 -5.61 -14.02
C LYS A 268 19.00 -4.56 -14.72
N ASN A 269 18.61 -4.16 -15.95
CA ASN A 269 19.24 -3.08 -16.69
C ASN A 269 18.15 -2.10 -17.14
N ASP A 270 18.03 -0.96 -16.49
CA ASP A 270 17.05 0.07 -16.80
C ASP A 270 17.57 1.19 -17.71
N LYS A 271 18.89 1.16 -18.05
CA LYS A 271 19.55 2.19 -18.87
C LYS A 271 18.87 2.44 -20.22
N PRO A 272 18.45 1.41 -20.99
CA PRO A 272 17.77 1.65 -22.27
C PRO A 272 16.49 2.46 -22.11
N ILE A 273 15.68 2.16 -21.08
CA ILE A 273 14.43 2.86 -20.81
C ILE A 273 14.69 4.33 -20.47
N ILE A 274 15.70 4.59 -19.63
CA ILE A 274 16.08 5.96 -19.24
C ILE A 274 16.56 6.75 -20.44
N VAL A 275 17.39 6.15 -21.30
CA VAL A 275 17.91 6.80 -22.52
C VAL A 275 16.75 7.16 -23.45
N ILE A 276 15.85 6.23 -23.72
CA ILE A 276 14.68 6.46 -24.58
C ILE A 276 13.79 7.57 -24.00
N ALA A 277 13.52 7.54 -22.68
CA ALA A 277 12.72 8.58 -22.03
C ALA A 277 13.36 9.97 -22.16
N LYS A 278 14.68 10.09 -21.98
CA LYS A 278 15.40 11.34 -22.15
C LYS A 278 15.39 11.82 -23.59
N LEU A 279 15.62 10.91 -24.55
CA LEU A 279 15.57 11.26 -25.98
C LEU A 279 14.17 11.75 -26.37
N LEU A 280 13.14 11.09 -25.90
CA LEU A 280 11.76 11.49 -26.15
C LEU A 280 11.45 12.86 -25.52
N THR A 281 11.93 13.13 -24.30
CA THR A 281 11.79 14.45 -23.66
C THR A 281 12.46 15.55 -24.49
N VAL A 282 13.64 15.29 -25.04
CA VAL A 282 14.32 16.25 -25.92
C VAL A 282 13.52 16.47 -27.21
N LEU A 283 12.98 15.39 -27.79
CA LEU A 283 12.16 15.47 -29.00
C LEU A 283 10.89 16.30 -28.77
N ASP A 284 10.20 16.10 -27.63
CA ASP A 284 9.02 16.90 -27.24
C ASP A 284 9.36 18.37 -27.09
N LEU A 285 10.47 18.68 -26.41
CA LEU A 285 10.93 20.06 -26.24
C LEU A 285 11.25 20.72 -27.58
N VAL A 286 11.92 19.98 -28.47
CA VAL A 286 12.23 20.46 -29.84
C VAL A 286 10.92 20.73 -30.59
N ALA A 287 9.94 19.84 -30.56
CA ALA A 287 8.65 20.04 -31.22
C ALA A 287 7.93 21.29 -30.67
N CYS A 288 7.94 21.51 -29.35
CA CYS A 288 7.38 22.70 -28.74
C CYS A 288 8.11 23.99 -29.16
N VAL A 289 9.43 23.99 -29.20
CA VAL A 289 10.25 25.14 -29.65
C VAL A 289 9.98 25.46 -31.13
N LEU A 290 9.91 24.44 -31.98
CA LEU A 290 9.59 24.60 -33.41
C LEU A 290 8.17 25.18 -33.60
N GLN A 291 7.21 24.74 -32.82
CA GLN A 291 5.86 25.34 -32.83
C GLN A 291 5.90 26.82 -32.42
N LEU A 292 6.54 27.13 -31.28
CA LEU A 292 6.63 28.52 -30.78
C LEU A 292 7.38 29.46 -31.71
N SER A 293 8.37 28.95 -32.45
CA SER A 293 9.06 29.71 -33.49
C SER A 293 8.25 29.88 -34.78
N GLY A 294 7.09 29.22 -34.90
CA GLY A 294 6.30 29.21 -36.12
C GLY A 294 6.90 28.47 -37.29
N THR A 295 8.01 27.73 -37.10
CA THR A 295 8.71 27.04 -38.20
C THR A 295 8.01 25.73 -38.59
N VAL A 296 7.72 24.86 -37.58
CA VAL A 296 7.01 23.57 -37.78
C VAL A 296 5.84 23.50 -36.82
N ALA A 297 4.66 23.23 -37.33
CA ALA A 297 3.47 23.04 -36.48
C ALA A 297 3.50 21.68 -35.77
N LEU A 298 2.90 21.58 -34.55
CA LEU A 298 2.74 20.30 -33.85
C LEU A 298 1.96 19.28 -34.69
N SER A 299 0.99 19.76 -35.49
CA SER A 299 0.25 18.92 -36.46
C SER A 299 1.16 18.29 -37.54
N GLN A 300 2.25 18.94 -37.91
CA GLN A 300 3.27 18.38 -38.83
C GLN A 300 4.20 17.42 -38.08
N SER A 301 4.62 17.76 -36.85
CA SER A 301 5.42 16.89 -36.00
C SER A 301 4.72 15.57 -35.68
N MET A 302 3.39 15.53 -35.72
CA MET A 302 2.59 14.31 -35.46
C MET A 302 3.02 13.12 -36.32
N TYR A 303 3.43 13.32 -37.58
CA TYR A 303 3.89 12.23 -38.44
C TYR A 303 5.10 11.49 -37.87
N VAL A 304 6.01 12.22 -37.22
CA VAL A 304 7.19 11.65 -36.54
C VAL A 304 6.76 10.86 -35.30
N PHE A 305 5.90 11.44 -34.48
CA PHE A 305 5.41 10.79 -33.26
C PHE A 305 4.53 9.56 -33.54
N HIS A 306 3.71 9.56 -34.60
CA HIS A 306 2.94 8.39 -35.02
C HIS A 306 3.79 7.17 -35.36
N VAL A 307 5.06 7.36 -35.73
CA VAL A 307 6.01 6.26 -35.98
C VAL A 307 6.77 5.90 -34.70
N ILE A 308 7.27 6.91 -33.99
CA ILE A 308 8.17 6.71 -32.84
C ILE A 308 7.44 6.13 -31.63
N LEU A 309 6.23 6.62 -31.29
CA LEU A 309 5.52 6.18 -30.09
C LEU A 309 5.16 4.69 -30.10
N PRO A 310 4.58 4.13 -31.18
CA PRO A 310 4.31 2.69 -31.24
C PRO A 310 5.59 1.84 -31.26
N LEU A 311 6.65 2.30 -31.92
CA LEU A 311 7.93 1.59 -31.91
C LEU A 311 8.50 1.51 -30.50
N ILE A 312 8.44 2.61 -29.72
CA ILE A 312 8.85 2.62 -28.32
C ILE A 312 7.96 1.67 -27.50
N LEU A 313 6.66 1.68 -27.72
CA LEU A 313 5.73 0.82 -26.99
C LEU A 313 5.93 -0.65 -27.32
N CYS A 314 6.16 -1.00 -28.58
CA CYS A 314 6.55 -2.36 -28.99
C CYS A 314 7.87 -2.79 -28.37
N PHE A 315 8.90 -1.89 -28.38
CA PHE A 315 10.16 -2.14 -27.72
C PHE A 315 9.98 -2.38 -26.21
N LEU A 316 9.23 -1.52 -25.53
CA LEU A 316 8.94 -1.64 -24.10
C LEU A 316 8.26 -2.96 -23.78
N THR A 317 7.27 -3.35 -24.59
CA THR A 317 6.56 -4.63 -24.47
C THR A 317 7.50 -5.82 -24.61
N ALA A 318 8.33 -5.82 -25.66
CA ALA A 318 9.33 -6.86 -25.87
C ALA A 318 10.35 -6.92 -24.72
N TYR A 319 10.77 -5.77 -24.22
CA TYR A 319 11.72 -5.67 -23.10
C TYR A 319 11.15 -6.22 -21.78
N ILE A 320 9.88 -5.92 -21.50
CA ILE A 320 9.14 -6.50 -20.35
C ILE A 320 9.00 -8.02 -20.48
N ILE A 321 8.67 -8.53 -21.68
CA ILE A 321 8.57 -9.97 -21.94
C ILE A 321 9.93 -10.65 -21.73
N LEU A 322 11.01 -10.08 -22.26
CA LEU A 322 12.36 -10.61 -22.06
C LEU A 322 12.74 -10.66 -20.57
N GLU A 323 12.44 -9.60 -19.81
CA GLU A 323 12.69 -9.56 -18.36
C GLU A 323 11.83 -10.60 -17.62
N ALA A 324 10.57 -10.79 -18.01
CA ALA A 324 9.67 -11.79 -17.43
C ALA A 324 10.16 -13.22 -17.66
N VAL A 325 10.69 -13.51 -18.85
CA VAL A 325 11.13 -14.86 -19.23
C VAL A 325 12.55 -15.17 -18.74
N ARG A 326 13.52 -14.29 -19.03
CA ARG A 326 14.94 -14.54 -18.70
C ARG A 326 15.25 -14.38 -17.22
N SER A 327 14.70 -13.35 -16.58
CA SER A 327 14.97 -13.04 -15.18
C SER A 327 13.94 -13.66 -14.21
N GLN A 328 12.93 -14.38 -14.72
CA GLN A 328 11.81 -14.93 -13.94
C GLN A 328 11.14 -13.86 -13.04
N ASN A 329 11.17 -12.60 -13.47
CA ASN A 329 10.67 -11.47 -12.71
C ASN A 329 9.14 -11.52 -12.61
N SER A 330 8.62 -11.78 -11.42
CA SER A 330 7.18 -11.87 -11.16
C SER A 330 6.44 -10.53 -11.38
N ARG A 331 7.13 -9.39 -11.18
CA ARG A 331 6.57 -8.06 -11.43
C ARG A 331 6.43 -7.83 -12.95
N ALA A 332 7.44 -8.20 -13.73
CA ALA A 332 7.38 -8.15 -15.20
C ALA A 332 6.25 -9.02 -15.75
N LYS A 333 6.06 -10.24 -15.22
CA LYS A 333 4.97 -11.14 -15.62
C LYS A 333 3.59 -10.50 -15.44
N ARG A 334 3.37 -9.73 -14.38
CA ARG A 334 2.09 -9.02 -14.14
C ARG A 334 1.85 -7.84 -15.08
N LEU A 335 2.92 -7.13 -15.49
CA LEU A 335 2.83 -5.98 -16.38
C LEU A 335 2.77 -6.35 -17.86
N MET A 336 3.20 -7.55 -18.22
CA MET A 336 3.30 -8.01 -19.61
C MET A 336 1.96 -7.87 -20.37
N VAL A 337 0.87 -8.35 -19.77
CA VAL A 337 -0.46 -8.35 -20.43
C VAL A 337 -1.02 -6.94 -20.63
N PRO A 338 -1.10 -6.07 -19.60
CA PRO A 338 -1.67 -4.73 -19.79
C PRO A 338 -0.84 -3.87 -20.75
N VAL A 339 0.50 -3.96 -20.73
CA VAL A 339 1.35 -3.21 -21.68
C VAL A 339 1.19 -3.75 -23.11
N PHE A 340 1.05 -5.07 -23.27
CA PHE A 340 0.76 -5.68 -24.59
C PHE A 340 -0.59 -5.22 -25.16
N ILE A 341 -1.65 -5.16 -24.33
CA ILE A 341 -2.97 -4.64 -24.75
C ILE A 341 -2.84 -3.19 -25.22
N LEU A 342 -2.11 -2.35 -24.50
CA LEU A 342 -1.88 -0.96 -24.87
C LEU A 342 -1.10 -0.85 -26.19
N ALA A 343 -0.08 -1.69 -26.40
CA ALA A 343 0.68 -1.74 -27.63
C ALA A 343 -0.18 -2.16 -28.83
N LEU A 344 -1.02 -3.17 -28.63
CA LEU A 344 -1.97 -3.63 -29.66
C LEU A 344 -2.97 -2.53 -30.03
N ALA A 345 -3.53 -1.83 -29.03
CA ALA A 345 -4.45 -0.72 -29.27
C ALA A 345 -3.77 0.44 -30.02
N SER A 346 -2.51 0.75 -29.68
CA SER A 346 -1.73 1.77 -30.36
C SER A 346 -1.49 1.40 -31.83
N CYS A 347 -1.12 0.16 -32.13
CA CYS A 347 -0.95 -0.31 -33.50
C CYS A 347 -2.26 -0.32 -34.28
N ALA A 348 -3.35 -0.77 -33.65
CA ALA A 348 -4.68 -0.79 -34.24
C ALA A 348 -5.16 0.63 -34.61
N GLU A 349 -4.89 1.62 -33.75
CA GLU A 349 -5.25 3.02 -34.02
C GLU A 349 -4.50 3.60 -35.22
N ILE A 350 -3.20 3.29 -35.36
CA ILE A 350 -2.44 3.75 -36.53
C ILE A 350 -2.96 3.11 -37.82
N ILE A 351 -3.29 1.83 -37.78
CA ILE A 351 -3.92 1.13 -38.91
C ILE A 351 -5.28 1.81 -39.21
N ASN A 352 -6.09 2.09 -38.19
CA ASN A 352 -7.35 2.79 -38.34
C ASN A 352 -7.19 4.21 -38.92
N TYR A 353 -6.17 4.94 -38.50
CA TYR A 353 -5.85 6.27 -39.04
C TYR A 353 -5.63 6.24 -40.55
N HIS A 354 -4.94 5.22 -41.08
CA HIS A 354 -4.67 5.08 -42.52
C HIS A 354 -5.82 4.45 -43.29
N LEU A 355 -6.47 3.40 -42.75
CA LEU A 355 -7.48 2.61 -43.45
C LEU A 355 -8.93 3.03 -43.15
N LYS A 356 -9.14 3.84 -42.09
CA LYS A 356 -10.43 4.40 -41.68
C LYS A 356 -11.55 3.35 -41.50
N PHE A 357 -11.22 2.18 -40.90
CA PHE A 357 -12.21 1.14 -40.57
C PHE A 357 -13.26 1.61 -39.56
N VAL A 358 -12.84 2.40 -38.58
CA VAL A 358 -13.72 2.97 -37.57
C VAL A 358 -13.85 4.46 -37.84
N ALA A 359 -15.10 4.94 -37.91
CA ALA A 359 -15.39 6.35 -38.21
C ALA A 359 -14.82 7.32 -37.15
N SER A 360 -14.72 6.87 -35.88
CA SER A 360 -14.11 7.65 -34.81
C SER A 360 -12.61 7.39 -34.77
N LEU A 361 -11.83 8.33 -35.22
CA LEU A 361 -10.38 8.35 -35.02
C LEU A 361 -10.12 8.52 -33.52
N SER A 362 -9.06 7.90 -32.99
CA SER A 362 -8.63 7.89 -31.60
C SER A 362 -9.34 6.93 -30.64
N LEU A 363 -10.54 6.45 -30.95
CA LEU A 363 -11.35 5.66 -30.01
C LEU A 363 -10.68 4.32 -29.60
N LEU A 364 -10.01 3.63 -30.54
CA LEU A 364 -9.34 2.35 -30.25
C LEU A 364 -8.21 2.52 -29.24
N TYR A 365 -7.43 3.58 -29.41
CA TYR A 365 -6.35 3.88 -28.47
C TYR A 365 -6.88 4.37 -27.11
N GLN A 366 -7.93 5.19 -27.08
CA GLN A 366 -8.61 5.63 -25.85
C GLN A 366 -9.15 4.42 -25.05
N ILE A 367 -9.75 3.43 -25.70
CA ILE A 367 -10.17 2.19 -25.03
C ILE A 367 -8.96 1.43 -24.49
N GLY A 368 -7.87 1.35 -25.26
CA GLY A 368 -6.64 0.70 -24.84
C GLY A 368 -6.00 1.36 -23.59
N THR A 369 -5.92 2.69 -23.57
CA THR A 369 -5.39 3.46 -22.43
C THR A 369 -6.28 3.32 -21.20
N LEU A 370 -7.60 3.39 -21.35
CA LEU A 370 -8.53 3.19 -20.24
C LEU A 370 -8.42 1.78 -19.66
N LEU A 371 -8.40 0.73 -20.50
CA LEU A 371 -8.20 -0.65 -20.04
C LEU A 371 -6.86 -0.81 -19.30
N PHE A 372 -5.79 -0.25 -19.85
CA PHE A 372 -4.48 -0.24 -19.19
C PHE A 372 -4.55 0.44 -17.82
N ILE A 373 -5.16 1.61 -17.72
CA ILE A 373 -5.31 2.38 -16.47
C ILE A 373 -6.11 1.57 -15.44
N ILE A 374 -7.21 0.93 -15.84
CA ILE A 374 -8.05 0.11 -14.94
C ILE A 374 -7.26 -1.11 -14.43
N ILE A 375 -6.67 -1.89 -15.34
CA ILE A 375 -5.96 -3.11 -14.96
C ILE A 375 -4.76 -2.77 -14.06
N MET A 376 -3.99 -1.75 -14.42
CA MET A 376 -2.85 -1.32 -13.63
C MET A 376 -3.27 -0.71 -12.29
N GLY A 377 -4.37 0.03 -12.24
CA GLY A 377 -4.92 0.56 -11.00
C GLY A 377 -5.28 -0.55 -10.01
N ILE A 378 -5.89 -1.64 -10.49
CA ILE A 378 -6.21 -2.83 -9.68
C ILE A 378 -4.91 -3.49 -9.19
N ILE A 379 -3.96 -3.77 -10.08
CA ILE A 379 -2.68 -4.41 -9.72
C ILE A 379 -1.92 -3.56 -8.69
N MET A 380 -1.89 -2.25 -8.87
CA MET A 380 -1.24 -1.33 -7.92
C MET A 380 -1.96 -1.30 -6.57
N GLY A 381 -3.28 -1.29 -6.56
CA GLY A 381 -4.08 -1.35 -5.34
C GLY A 381 -3.79 -2.60 -4.51
N LEU A 382 -3.73 -3.76 -5.15
CA LEU A 382 -3.37 -5.04 -4.53
C LEU A 382 -1.92 -5.01 -4.00
N ASN A 383 -0.96 -4.56 -4.80
CA ASN A 383 0.45 -4.47 -4.38
C ASN A 383 0.66 -3.51 -3.18
N ILE A 384 -0.05 -2.38 -3.15
CA ILE A 384 -0.01 -1.44 -2.02
C ILE A 384 -0.59 -2.09 -0.76
N SER A 385 -1.70 -2.82 -0.89
CA SER A 385 -2.30 -3.55 0.23
C SER A 385 -1.33 -4.58 0.82
N ASP A 386 -0.70 -5.40 -0.03
CA ASP A 386 0.29 -6.41 0.38
C ASP A 386 1.50 -5.76 1.07
N MET A 387 2.01 -4.66 0.51
CA MET A 387 3.15 -3.94 1.09
C MET A 387 2.80 -3.34 2.47
N LEU A 388 1.59 -2.82 2.64
CA LEU A 388 1.13 -2.30 3.92
C LEU A 388 0.96 -3.40 4.97
N MET A 389 0.52 -4.60 4.57
CA MET A 389 0.45 -5.77 5.45
C MET A 389 1.84 -6.21 5.91
N ILE A 390 2.78 -6.39 4.98
CA ILE A 390 4.17 -6.76 5.28
C ILE A 390 4.84 -5.73 6.20
N LYS A 391 4.62 -4.43 5.95
CA LYS A 391 5.18 -3.38 6.80
C LYS A 391 4.64 -3.44 8.24
N ARG A 392 3.34 -3.69 8.42
CA ARG A 392 2.73 -3.85 9.74
C ARG A 392 3.27 -5.06 10.49
N GLU A 393 3.47 -6.16 9.77
CA GLU A 393 4.03 -7.38 10.34
C GLU A 393 5.49 -7.14 10.78
N ASN A 394 6.29 -6.45 9.96
CA ASN A 394 7.64 -6.06 10.33
C ASN A 394 7.68 -5.10 11.54
N GLU A 395 6.79 -4.11 11.61
CA GLU A 395 6.69 -3.20 12.78
C GLU A 395 6.32 -3.98 14.04
N ARG A 396 5.44 -4.97 13.94
CA ARG A 396 5.08 -5.86 15.04
C ARG A 396 6.26 -6.73 15.49
N LEU A 397 6.97 -7.33 14.55
CA LEU A 397 8.15 -8.15 14.84
C LEU A 397 9.27 -7.34 15.52
N ILE A 398 9.50 -6.09 15.08
CA ILE A 398 10.46 -5.18 15.72
C ILE A 398 10.02 -4.85 17.14
N PHE A 399 8.72 -4.59 17.36
CA PHE A 399 8.19 -4.34 18.70
C PHE A 399 8.37 -5.56 19.62
N ASP A 400 8.04 -6.75 19.15
CA ASP A 400 8.19 -8.01 19.91
C ASP A 400 9.67 -8.30 20.22
N MET A 401 10.57 -8.02 19.27
CA MET A 401 12.02 -8.17 19.47
C MET A 401 12.58 -7.21 20.52
N ASN A 402 12.14 -5.94 20.52
CA ASN A 402 12.53 -4.96 21.53
C ASN A 402 12.03 -5.36 22.94
N LEU A 403 10.81 -5.90 23.03
CA LEU A 403 10.24 -6.41 24.28
C LEU A 403 11.07 -7.59 24.84
N LEU A 404 11.46 -8.52 23.96
CA LEU A 404 12.29 -9.66 24.31
C LEU A 404 13.68 -9.22 24.79
N GLU A 405 14.30 -8.27 24.08
CA GLU A 405 15.61 -7.71 24.46
C GLU A 405 15.57 -7.05 25.84
N HIS A 406 14.51 -6.30 26.12
CA HIS A 406 14.32 -5.67 27.44
C HIS A 406 14.18 -6.73 28.54
N SER A 407 13.41 -7.80 28.29
CA SER A 407 13.24 -8.89 29.26
C SER A 407 14.53 -9.65 29.53
N LEU A 408 15.36 -9.88 28.50
CA LEU A 408 16.69 -10.50 28.64
C LEU A 408 17.66 -9.62 29.43
N LEU A 409 17.60 -8.30 29.25
CA LEU A 409 18.40 -7.35 30.02
C LEU A 409 18.02 -7.35 31.51
N GLU A 410 16.74 -7.38 31.83
CA GLU A 410 16.27 -7.50 33.21
C GLU A 410 16.69 -8.81 33.85
N GLN A 411 16.58 -9.91 33.14
CA GLN A 411 17.02 -11.23 33.60
C GLN A 411 18.53 -11.28 33.88
N LYS A 412 19.35 -10.68 33.00
CA LYS A 412 20.80 -10.55 33.22
C LYS A 412 21.13 -9.73 34.48
N LYS A 413 20.42 -8.61 34.71
CA LYS A 413 20.60 -7.80 35.94
C LYS A 413 20.25 -8.60 37.18
N TYR A 414 19.14 -9.35 37.15
CA TYR A 414 18.71 -10.19 38.27
C TYR A 414 19.75 -11.27 38.58
N ASN A 415 20.23 -12.00 37.56
CA ASN A 415 21.26 -13.02 37.72
C ASN A 415 22.59 -12.46 38.27
N SER A 416 23.00 -11.25 37.81
CA SER A 416 24.20 -10.59 38.34
C SER A 416 24.06 -10.19 39.82
N LEU A 417 22.86 -9.76 40.23
CA LEU A 417 22.56 -9.44 41.64
C LEU A 417 22.61 -10.67 42.54
N ILE A 418 22.08 -11.82 42.07
CA ILE A 418 22.15 -13.09 42.80
C ILE A 418 23.61 -13.50 42.99
N THR A 419 24.41 -13.50 41.92
CA THR A 419 25.82 -13.88 41.97
C THR A 419 26.63 -12.98 42.92
N THR A 420 26.37 -11.65 42.89
CA THR A 420 27.03 -10.68 43.77
C THR A 420 26.66 -10.92 45.23
N ASN A 421 25.37 -11.14 45.51
CA ASN A 421 24.92 -11.45 46.89
C ASN A 421 25.52 -12.77 47.42
N GLU A 422 25.58 -13.81 46.62
CA GLU A 422 26.21 -15.07 47.02
C GLU A 422 27.70 -14.88 47.40
N GLN A 423 28.43 -14.11 46.60
CA GLN A 423 29.82 -13.76 46.91
C GLN A 423 29.97 -12.98 48.21
N LEU A 424 29.06 -12.01 48.42
CA LEU A 424 29.02 -11.20 49.62
C LEU A 424 28.73 -12.03 50.87
N PHE A 425 27.76 -12.94 50.79
CA PHE A 425 27.47 -13.87 51.90
C PHE A 425 28.61 -14.86 52.19
N LYS A 426 29.27 -15.36 51.15
CA LYS A 426 30.49 -16.19 51.32
C LYS A 426 31.57 -15.43 52.08
N LYS A 427 31.81 -14.20 51.69
CA LYS A 427 32.81 -13.33 52.32
C LYS A 427 32.45 -13.02 53.81
N GLN A 428 31.20 -12.62 54.07
CA GLN A 428 30.73 -12.33 55.44
C GLN A 428 30.84 -13.57 56.36
N ARG A 429 30.48 -14.75 55.89
CA ARG A 429 30.65 -16.02 56.67
C ARG A 429 32.10 -16.29 56.98
N HIS A 430 32.97 -16.10 56.01
CA HIS A 430 34.40 -16.31 56.15
C HIS A 430 34.96 -15.34 57.21
N ASP A 431 34.63 -14.06 57.12
CA ASP A 431 35.13 -13.03 58.03
C ASP A 431 34.60 -13.21 59.45
N LEU A 432 33.30 -13.57 59.61
CA LEU A 432 32.71 -13.90 60.89
C LEU A 432 33.40 -15.09 61.56
N ARG A 433 33.69 -16.15 60.77
CA ARG A 433 34.42 -17.34 61.28
C ARG A 433 35.82 -16.97 61.74
N HIS A 434 36.55 -16.14 60.98
CA HIS A 434 37.88 -15.66 61.35
C HIS A 434 37.85 -14.81 62.62
N GLN A 435 36.85 -13.94 62.79
CA GLN A 435 36.66 -13.15 63.99
C GLN A 435 36.42 -13.99 65.21
N LEU A 436 35.55 -15.01 65.10
CA LEU A 436 35.28 -15.95 66.21
C LEU A 436 36.52 -16.79 66.59
N VAL A 437 37.30 -17.23 65.61
CA VAL A 437 38.56 -17.94 65.84
C VAL A 437 39.59 -17.03 66.51
N ALA A 438 39.68 -15.75 66.11
CA ALA A 438 40.57 -14.79 66.76
C ALA A 438 40.15 -14.49 68.23
N ILE A 439 38.83 -14.33 68.46
CA ILE A 439 38.29 -14.16 69.84
C ILE A 439 38.59 -15.37 70.68
N LYS A 440 38.45 -16.58 70.14
CA LYS A 440 38.84 -17.82 70.84
C LYS A 440 40.31 -17.87 71.17
N GLY A 441 41.21 -17.40 70.27
CA GLY A 441 42.64 -17.30 70.51
C GLY A 441 43.04 -16.28 71.60
N LEU A 442 42.21 -15.28 71.83
CA LEU A 442 42.41 -14.26 72.88
C LEU A 442 41.75 -14.63 74.23
N ALA A 443 40.81 -15.57 74.20
CA ALA A 443 40.14 -16.05 75.40
C ALA A 443 41.11 -16.85 76.25
N ASN A 444 41.27 -16.44 77.50
CA ASN A 444 42.19 -17.08 78.46
C ASN A 444 41.78 -18.56 78.67
N THR A 445 42.72 -19.50 78.67
CA THR A 445 42.52 -20.97 78.72
C THR A 445 41.81 -21.44 80.00
N GLU A 446 41.60 -20.60 81.00
CA GLU A 446 40.95 -20.93 82.28
C GLU A 446 39.42 -20.92 82.25
N ASN A 447 38.76 -20.27 81.24
CA ASN A 447 37.31 -20.22 81.19
C ASN A 447 36.71 -21.26 80.21
N LYS A 448 36.55 -22.46 80.72
CA LYS A 448 36.05 -23.63 79.96
C LYS A 448 34.69 -23.41 79.36
N GLN A 449 33.78 -22.69 80.04
CA GLN A 449 32.44 -22.40 79.55
C GLN A 449 32.45 -21.46 78.35
N LEU A 450 33.31 -20.41 78.32
CA LEU A 450 33.43 -19.49 77.21
C LEU A 450 34.00 -20.16 75.96
N ASN A 451 34.99 -21.08 76.14
CA ASN A 451 35.57 -21.84 75.04
C ASN A 451 34.56 -22.85 74.42
N GLU A 452 33.79 -23.51 75.25
CA GLU A 452 32.70 -24.38 74.79
C GLU A 452 31.61 -23.59 74.04
N TYR A 453 31.27 -22.41 74.50
CA TYR A 453 30.31 -21.52 73.82
C TYR A 453 30.84 -21.01 72.47
N LEU A 454 32.11 -20.60 72.40
CA LEU A 454 32.76 -20.17 71.14
C LEU A 454 32.90 -21.31 70.16
N ASP A 455 33.21 -22.51 70.62
CA ASP A 455 33.23 -23.69 69.76
C ASP A 455 31.84 -24.03 69.23
N ALA A 456 30.81 -23.95 70.06
CA ALA A 456 29.43 -24.11 69.62
C ALA A 456 29.02 -23.07 68.59
N LEU A 457 29.40 -21.77 68.79
CA LEU A 457 29.16 -20.70 67.81
C LEU A 457 29.90 -20.90 66.50
N ILE A 458 31.21 -21.28 66.53
CA ILE A 458 31.98 -21.57 65.31
C ILE A 458 31.40 -22.78 64.54
N HIS A 459 30.95 -23.82 65.26
CA HIS A 459 30.29 -24.97 64.65
C HIS A 459 28.85 -24.69 64.20
N SER A 460 28.18 -23.71 64.79
CA SER A 460 26.84 -23.27 64.35
C SER A 460 26.84 -22.49 63.03
N ILE A 461 27.99 -21.96 62.59
CA ILE A 461 28.12 -21.32 61.27
C ILE A 461 28.23 -22.43 60.24
N PRO A 462 27.22 -22.62 59.37
CA PRO A 462 27.23 -23.67 58.38
C PRO A 462 28.45 -23.55 57.48
N SER A 463 29.23 -24.61 57.40
CA SER A 463 30.42 -24.70 56.50
C SER A 463 30.01 -24.88 55.02
N ALA A 464 28.81 -25.33 54.79
CA ALA A 464 28.19 -25.42 53.46
C ALA A 464 26.73 -25.01 53.55
N PRO A 465 26.11 -24.48 52.49
CA PRO A 465 24.66 -24.30 52.42
C PRO A 465 23.95 -25.64 52.65
N ALA A 466 22.81 -25.60 53.36
CA ALA A 466 21.97 -26.82 53.50
C ALA A 466 21.62 -27.35 52.10
N SER A 467 21.88 -28.65 51.90
CA SER A 467 21.54 -29.29 50.61
C SER A 467 20.09 -29.76 50.67
N TYR A 468 19.22 -29.13 49.93
CA TYR A 468 17.78 -29.48 49.85
C TYR A 468 17.52 -30.50 48.74
N CYS A 469 18.27 -30.42 47.63
CA CYS A 469 18.19 -31.36 46.49
C CYS A 469 19.51 -31.37 45.70
N GLU A 470 19.60 -32.23 44.68
CA GLU A 470 20.78 -32.34 43.83
C GLU A 470 20.94 -31.18 42.85
N ASN A 471 19.79 -30.59 42.39
CA ASN A 471 19.81 -29.46 41.47
C ASN A 471 20.36 -28.21 42.15
N ARG A 472 21.46 -27.65 41.62
CA ARG A 472 22.19 -26.51 42.19
C ARG A 472 21.37 -25.24 42.24
N VAL A 473 20.55 -24.98 41.20
CA VAL A 473 19.75 -23.75 41.10
C VAL A 473 18.61 -23.78 42.11
N VAL A 474 17.86 -24.88 42.16
CA VAL A 474 16.78 -25.06 43.13
C VAL A 474 17.34 -25.02 44.56
N ASN A 475 18.49 -25.64 44.82
CA ASN A 475 19.13 -25.63 46.12
C ASN A 475 19.55 -24.20 46.55
N SER A 476 20.08 -23.40 45.63
CA SER A 476 20.44 -22.00 45.91
C SER A 476 19.22 -21.12 46.27
N ILE A 477 18.13 -21.28 45.54
CA ILE A 477 16.87 -20.57 45.77
C ILE A 477 16.31 -20.92 47.16
N LEU A 478 16.24 -22.19 47.46
CA LEU A 478 15.75 -22.65 48.76
C LEU A 478 16.64 -22.21 49.92
N SER A 479 17.95 -22.22 49.76
CA SER A 479 18.88 -21.70 50.76
C SER A 479 18.59 -20.20 51.08
N TYR A 480 18.30 -19.40 50.03
CA TYR A 480 17.95 -17.99 50.19
C TYR A 480 16.61 -17.80 50.91
N TYR A 481 15.53 -18.44 50.41
CA TYR A 481 14.21 -18.26 50.99
C TYR A 481 14.05 -18.93 52.36
N SER A 482 14.79 -20.02 52.67
CA SER A 482 14.77 -20.64 54.00
C SER A 482 15.33 -19.71 55.08
N ALA A 483 16.31 -18.84 54.71
CA ALA A 483 16.81 -17.82 55.63
C ALA A 483 15.72 -16.76 55.89
N ILE A 484 14.95 -16.37 54.88
CA ILE A 484 13.83 -15.41 55.03
C ILE A 484 12.73 -16.04 55.90
N CYS A 485 12.31 -17.27 55.61
CA CYS A 485 11.30 -17.97 56.41
C CYS A 485 11.68 -18.09 57.88
N ARG A 486 12.95 -18.36 58.18
CA ARG A 486 13.48 -18.41 59.55
C ARG A 486 13.38 -17.06 60.26
N ASN A 487 13.77 -16.00 59.59
CA ASN A 487 13.72 -14.62 60.15
C ASN A 487 12.28 -14.15 60.40
N GLU A 488 11.29 -14.65 59.63
CA GLU A 488 9.91 -14.27 59.72
C GLU A 488 9.03 -15.29 60.49
N ASN A 489 9.66 -16.26 61.18
CA ASN A 489 9.02 -17.32 61.95
C ASN A 489 8.01 -18.16 61.13
N ILE A 490 8.26 -18.35 59.81
CA ILE A 490 7.48 -19.21 58.94
C ILE A 490 8.06 -20.62 58.98
N ALA A 491 7.26 -21.60 59.31
CA ALA A 491 7.66 -23.00 59.29
C ALA A 491 7.82 -23.50 57.84
N LEU A 492 9.06 -23.73 57.37
CA LEU A 492 9.33 -24.26 56.04
C LEU A 492 9.61 -25.76 56.11
N GLU A 493 8.76 -26.59 55.53
CA GLU A 493 8.94 -28.03 55.34
C GLU A 493 9.20 -28.33 53.85
N THR A 494 10.31 -29.05 53.57
CA THR A 494 10.70 -29.36 52.19
C THR A 494 11.00 -30.84 52.01
N LYS A 495 10.49 -31.46 50.93
CA LYS A 495 10.83 -32.81 50.46
C LYS A 495 11.07 -32.71 48.95
N LEU A 496 12.34 -32.64 48.54
CA LEU A 496 12.70 -32.37 47.17
C LEU A 496 13.61 -33.44 46.60
N ILE A 497 13.17 -34.04 45.51
CA ILE A 497 13.93 -34.94 44.66
C ILE A 497 13.94 -34.30 43.27
N VAL A 498 14.86 -33.34 43.08
CA VAL A 498 15.06 -32.67 41.80
C VAL A 498 16.49 -32.96 41.37
N PRO A 499 16.68 -33.73 40.28
CA PRO A 499 18.01 -34.11 39.80
C PRO A 499 18.77 -32.93 39.22
N GLU A 500 20.10 -33.05 39.19
CA GLU A 500 20.96 -32.07 38.52
C GLU A 500 20.69 -32.09 37.01
N THR A 501 20.75 -30.92 36.38
CA THR A 501 20.56 -30.78 34.94
C THR A 501 21.73 -30.03 34.31
N ASP A 502 22.07 -30.39 33.07
CA ASP A 502 23.08 -29.69 32.28
C ASP A 502 22.45 -28.66 31.32
N ASP A 503 21.12 -28.52 31.36
CA ASP A 503 20.38 -27.57 30.51
C ASP A 503 20.14 -26.23 31.25
N ALA A 504 20.93 -25.23 30.88
CA ALA A 504 20.81 -23.88 31.43
C ALA A 504 19.42 -23.22 31.20
N ALA A 505 18.68 -23.61 30.17
CA ALA A 505 17.34 -23.13 29.93
C ALA A 505 16.36 -23.71 30.94
N LEU A 506 16.47 -25.00 31.23
CA LEU A 506 15.66 -25.66 32.24
C LEU A 506 16.00 -25.14 33.64
N ASP A 507 17.28 -24.92 33.96
CA ASP A 507 17.68 -24.33 35.23
C ASP A 507 17.09 -22.94 35.46
N ASN A 508 17.05 -22.11 34.43
CA ASN A 508 16.38 -20.80 34.49
C ASN A 508 14.85 -20.92 34.69
N ASP A 509 14.22 -21.86 34.01
CA ASP A 509 12.78 -22.09 34.15
C ASP A 509 12.42 -22.65 35.53
N LEU A 510 13.26 -23.57 36.09
CA LEU A 510 13.12 -24.04 37.46
C LEU A 510 13.31 -22.90 38.47
N CYS A 511 14.31 -22.03 38.25
CA CYS A 511 14.51 -20.83 39.04
C CYS A 511 13.22 -19.97 39.11
N LEU A 512 12.63 -19.75 37.97
CA LEU A 512 11.40 -18.94 37.86
C LEU A 512 10.21 -19.59 38.57
N VAL A 513 10.02 -20.90 38.40
CA VAL A 513 8.91 -21.63 39.03
C VAL A 513 9.07 -21.68 40.55
N PHE A 514 10.18 -22.16 41.07
CA PHE A 514 10.41 -22.26 42.52
C PHE A 514 10.44 -20.87 43.19
N GLY A 515 11.08 -19.89 42.55
CA GLY A 515 11.16 -18.52 43.06
C GLY A 515 9.76 -17.90 43.21
N ASN A 516 8.95 -17.92 42.14
CA ASN A 516 7.60 -17.35 42.18
C ASN A 516 6.68 -18.09 43.16
N LEU A 517 6.77 -19.43 43.23
CA LEU A 517 5.96 -20.18 44.18
C LEU A 517 6.26 -19.76 45.62
N ILE A 518 7.55 -19.81 46.02
CA ILE A 518 7.97 -19.54 47.41
C ILE A 518 7.74 -18.06 47.77
N GLU A 519 8.04 -17.13 46.86
CA GLU A 519 7.79 -15.70 47.09
C GLU A 519 6.31 -15.42 47.32
N ASN A 520 5.41 -15.99 46.49
CA ASN A 520 3.97 -15.85 46.69
C ASN A 520 3.51 -16.44 48.05
N ALA A 521 4.08 -17.56 48.47
CA ALA A 521 3.76 -18.19 49.75
C ALA A 521 4.21 -17.34 50.94
N ILE A 522 5.44 -16.81 50.92
CA ILE A 522 5.96 -15.91 51.98
C ILE A 522 5.09 -14.66 52.06
N GLU A 523 4.71 -14.08 50.90
CA GLU A 523 3.83 -12.89 50.86
C GLU A 523 2.45 -13.17 51.40
N ALA A 524 1.92 -14.35 51.15
CA ALA A 524 0.61 -14.77 51.72
C ALA A 524 0.70 -14.89 53.25
N CYS A 525 1.76 -15.47 53.78
CA CYS A 525 2.01 -15.54 55.22
C CYS A 525 2.15 -14.12 55.86
N ARG A 526 2.90 -13.21 55.23
CA ARG A 526 3.05 -11.81 55.71
C ARG A 526 1.73 -11.05 55.81
N ARG A 527 0.78 -11.33 54.89
CA ARG A 527 -0.54 -10.69 54.95
C ARG A 527 -1.39 -11.15 56.12
N MET A 528 -1.20 -12.36 56.60
CA MET A 528 -1.89 -12.84 57.80
C MET A 528 -1.54 -12.06 59.05
N ASP A 529 -0.27 -11.55 59.17
CA ASP A 529 0.19 -10.73 60.30
C ASP A 529 -0.43 -9.34 60.29
N THR A 530 -0.87 -8.82 59.18
CA THR A 530 -1.48 -7.49 59.05
C THR A 530 -3.01 -7.46 59.25
N SER A 531 -3.67 -8.61 59.23
CA SER A 531 -5.09 -8.73 59.50
C SER A 531 -5.35 -8.98 61.00
N ASP A 532 -5.32 -7.89 61.79
CA ASP A 532 -5.72 -7.90 63.19
C ASP A 532 -7.14 -8.47 63.39
N SER A 533 -7.26 -9.70 63.78
CA SER A 533 -8.40 -10.19 64.50
C SER A 533 -7.94 -11.18 65.54
N LEU A 534 -8.11 -10.75 66.79
CA LEU A 534 -8.02 -11.48 68.03
C LEU A 534 -8.66 -12.84 67.92
N ASN A 535 -7.91 -13.89 67.58
CA ASN A 535 -8.11 -15.25 68.06
C ASN A 535 -7.12 -16.21 67.39
N GLU A 536 -6.38 -16.91 68.27
CA GLU A 536 -5.53 -18.07 67.99
C GLU A 536 -4.31 -17.84 67.05
N LYS A 537 -3.12 -18.14 67.58
CA LYS A 537 -1.87 -18.28 66.86
C LYS A 537 -2.01 -19.26 65.71
N SER A 538 -2.45 -18.78 64.53
CA SER A 538 -2.38 -19.56 63.29
C SER A 538 -0.88 -19.66 62.95
N SER A 539 -0.34 -20.87 62.96
CA SER A 539 1.08 -21.12 62.63
C SER A 539 1.29 -20.88 61.13
N HIS A 540 2.15 -19.90 60.78
CA HIS A 540 2.54 -19.68 59.38
C HIS A 540 3.37 -20.86 58.91
N PHE A 541 2.98 -21.52 57.81
CA PHE A 541 3.67 -22.63 57.27
C PHE A 541 3.74 -22.59 55.73
N ILE A 542 4.82 -23.16 55.18
CA ILE A 542 5.01 -23.47 53.77
C ILE A 542 5.51 -24.89 53.67
N ARG A 543 4.81 -25.75 52.93
CA ARG A 543 5.20 -27.12 52.62
C ARG A 543 5.45 -27.22 51.13
N LEU A 544 6.69 -27.54 50.77
CA LEU A 544 7.12 -27.67 49.38
C LEU A 544 7.60 -29.08 49.10
N HIS A 545 6.94 -29.77 48.21
CA HIS A 545 7.32 -31.08 47.76
C HIS A 545 7.60 -31.05 46.25
N ALA A 546 8.70 -31.68 45.82
CA ALA A 546 8.97 -31.90 44.39
C ALA A 546 9.58 -33.26 44.18
N HIS A 547 9.10 -33.97 43.19
CA HIS A 547 9.63 -35.30 42.84
C HIS A 547 9.43 -35.55 41.33
N VAL A 548 10.30 -36.39 40.80
CA VAL A 548 10.18 -36.85 39.42
C VAL A 548 9.42 -38.16 39.40
N HIS A 549 8.32 -38.24 38.68
CA HIS A 549 7.56 -39.45 38.43
C HIS A 549 7.55 -39.75 36.94
N TYR A 550 8.19 -40.85 36.52
CA TYR A 550 8.54 -41.16 35.14
C TYR A 550 9.36 -40.01 34.50
N LYS A 551 8.77 -39.27 33.56
CA LYS A 551 9.40 -38.12 32.86
C LYS A 551 8.81 -36.78 33.27
N THR A 552 8.02 -36.73 34.33
CA THR A 552 7.32 -35.54 34.78
C THR A 552 7.89 -35.09 36.11
N LEU A 553 8.28 -33.81 36.22
CA LEU A 553 8.54 -33.19 37.50
C LEU A 553 7.22 -32.65 38.04
N ILE A 554 6.87 -33.13 39.22
CA ILE A 554 5.67 -32.71 39.96
C ILE A 554 6.13 -31.86 41.12
N ILE A 555 5.67 -30.60 41.18
CA ILE A 555 5.96 -29.68 42.26
C ILE A 555 4.62 -29.30 42.92
N THR A 556 4.54 -29.53 44.21
CA THR A 556 3.35 -29.16 45.00
C THR A 556 3.79 -28.25 46.14
N MET A 557 3.01 -27.22 46.38
CA MET A 557 3.24 -26.31 47.50
C MET A 557 1.95 -25.91 48.16
N ASP A 558 1.90 -26.09 49.48
CA ASP A 558 0.80 -25.66 50.35
C ASP A 558 1.32 -24.57 51.28
N ASN A 559 0.60 -23.49 51.40
CA ASN A 559 0.93 -22.42 52.35
C ASN A 559 -0.31 -21.87 53.06
N SER A 560 -0.11 -21.39 54.26
CA SER A 560 -1.14 -20.64 54.98
C SER A 560 -1.37 -19.29 54.31
N PHE A 561 -2.64 -18.81 54.26
CA PHE A 561 -3.02 -17.49 53.72
C PHE A 561 -4.23 -16.91 54.49
N ASP A 562 -4.50 -15.62 54.27
CA ASP A 562 -5.53 -14.82 54.95
C ASP A 562 -6.99 -15.11 54.55
N GLY A 563 -7.22 -16.12 53.71
CA GLY A 563 -8.57 -16.48 53.20
C GLY A 563 -9.10 -15.58 52.08
N HIS A 564 -8.39 -14.49 51.73
CA HIS A 564 -8.85 -13.54 50.72
C HIS A 564 -8.14 -13.73 49.37
N VAL A 565 -8.90 -14.19 48.39
CA VAL A 565 -8.42 -14.34 46.99
C VAL A 565 -9.42 -13.70 46.04
N THR A 566 -8.98 -12.81 45.18
CA THR A 566 -9.82 -12.20 44.14
C THR A 566 -9.62 -12.94 42.81
N ILE A 567 -10.70 -13.53 42.30
CA ILE A 567 -10.73 -14.20 41.00
C ILE A 567 -11.57 -13.35 40.05
N GLN A 568 -11.01 -12.96 38.90
CA GLN A 568 -11.71 -12.24 37.84
C GLN A 568 -11.45 -12.93 36.50
N ASN A 569 -12.51 -13.30 35.78
CA ASN A 569 -12.43 -14.04 34.50
C ASN A 569 -11.64 -15.37 34.61
N GLY A 570 -11.75 -16.10 35.72
CA GLY A 570 -11.05 -17.35 35.96
C GLY A 570 -9.54 -17.21 36.23
N LYS A 571 -9.03 -15.99 36.49
CA LYS A 571 -7.63 -15.71 36.80
C LYS A 571 -7.51 -15.03 38.17
N TYR A 572 -6.45 -15.38 38.89
CA TYR A 572 -6.09 -14.74 40.16
C TYR A 572 -5.54 -13.32 39.93
N ARG A 573 -6.08 -12.34 40.65
CA ARG A 573 -5.64 -10.93 40.57
C ARG A 573 -4.50 -10.69 41.57
N SER A 574 -3.53 -9.85 41.17
CA SER A 574 -2.48 -9.43 42.06
C SER A 574 -3.02 -8.52 43.16
N SER A 575 -2.61 -8.73 44.41
CA SER A 575 -2.91 -7.82 45.52
C SER A 575 -2.04 -6.57 45.55
N LYS A 576 -0.99 -6.49 44.70
CA LYS A 576 -0.02 -5.39 44.68
C LYS A 576 -0.24 -4.36 43.56
N ARG A 577 -0.94 -4.71 42.49
CA ARG A 577 -1.14 -3.85 41.30
C ARG A 577 -2.55 -4.08 40.76
N ASP A 578 -3.11 -3.07 40.12
CA ASP A 578 -4.41 -3.18 39.41
C ASP A 578 -4.38 -4.11 38.18
N ASP A 579 -3.38 -4.99 38.09
CA ASP A 579 -3.12 -5.90 36.98
C ASP A 579 -3.12 -7.38 37.43
N TYR A 580 -3.16 -8.29 36.46
CA TYR A 580 -3.12 -9.74 36.75
C TYR A 580 -1.77 -10.12 37.37
N GLY A 581 -1.79 -11.09 38.29
CA GLY A 581 -0.58 -11.59 38.97
C GLY A 581 0.44 -12.15 37.98
N ILE A 582 1.55 -11.44 37.79
CA ILE A 582 2.61 -11.81 36.84
C ILE A 582 3.25 -13.15 37.24
N GLY A 583 3.43 -13.43 38.54
CA GLY A 583 4.07 -14.64 39.04
C GLY A 583 3.33 -15.93 38.63
N LEU A 584 2.01 -16.02 38.83
CA LEU A 584 1.23 -17.19 38.47
C LEU A 584 1.09 -17.39 36.95
N SER A 585 1.05 -16.30 36.18
CA SER A 585 1.06 -16.35 34.72
C SER A 585 2.39 -16.82 34.15
N SER A 586 3.51 -16.45 34.80
CA SER A 586 4.84 -16.92 34.44
C SER A 586 5.01 -18.41 34.71
N ILE A 587 4.52 -18.91 35.85
CA ILE A 587 4.53 -20.37 36.15
C ILE A 587 3.73 -21.13 35.09
N ARG A 588 2.55 -20.64 34.71
CA ARG A 588 1.71 -21.27 33.67
C ARG A 588 2.40 -21.26 32.29
N SER A 589 3.09 -20.18 31.96
CA SER A 589 3.86 -20.08 30.72
C SER A 589 4.99 -21.10 30.66
N VAL A 590 5.73 -21.27 31.78
CA VAL A 590 6.78 -22.29 31.87
C VAL A 590 6.18 -23.68 31.78
N ALA A 591 5.10 -23.98 32.52
CA ALA A 591 4.47 -25.29 32.43
C ALA A 591 4.04 -25.63 31.00
N GLY A 592 3.42 -24.65 30.28
CA GLY A 592 3.05 -24.82 28.87
C GLY A 592 4.23 -25.05 27.92
N LYS A 593 5.43 -24.52 28.21
CA LYS A 593 6.65 -24.77 27.43
C LYS A 593 7.09 -26.24 27.50
N TYR A 594 6.77 -26.92 28.58
CA TYR A 594 7.11 -28.33 28.82
C TYR A 594 5.88 -29.26 28.70
N ASP A 595 4.87 -28.88 27.92
CA ASP A 595 3.61 -29.60 27.71
C ASP A 595 2.91 -30.00 29.02
N GLY A 596 3.15 -29.23 30.09
CA GLY A 596 2.62 -29.45 31.43
C GLY A 596 1.42 -28.59 31.74
N ASP A 597 0.97 -28.65 33.00
CA ASP A 597 -0.19 -27.88 33.48
C ASP A 597 0.03 -27.36 34.91
N VAL A 598 -0.81 -26.43 35.33
CA VAL A 598 -0.80 -25.84 36.68
C VAL A 598 -2.21 -25.77 37.25
N ALA A 599 -2.34 -26.17 38.52
CA ALA A 599 -3.56 -26.02 39.29
C ALA A 599 -3.29 -25.20 40.55
N PHE A 600 -4.20 -24.28 40.87
CA PHE A 600 -4.19 -23.47 42.07
C PHE A 600 -5.56 -23.56 42.75
N GLU A 601 -5.56 -23.89 44.05
CA GLU A 601 -6.78 -24.03 44.83
C GLU A 601 -6.62 -23.30 46.17
N ALA A 602 -7.69 -22.66 46.61
CA ALA A 602 -7.71 -21.94 47.87
C ALA A 602 -8.90 -22.45 48.69
N ALA A 603 -8.63 -23.19 49.80
CA ALA A 603 -9.64 -23.75 50.67
C ALA A 603 -9.13 -23.80 52.13
N ASP A 604 -10.01 -23.59 53.10
CA ASP A 604 -9.76 -23.77 54.53
C ASP A 604 -8.49 -23.06 55.07
N GLY A 605 -8.17 -21.86 54.55
CA GLY A 605 -6.98 -21.11 54.98
C GLY A 605 -5.67 -21.64 54.41
N ILE A 606 -5.72 -22.57 53.46
CA ILE A 606 -4.58 -23.15 52.78
C ILE A 606 -4.65 -22.83 51.28
N PHE A 607 -3.58 -22.25 50.71
CA PHE A 607 -3.43 -22.10 49.29
C PHE A 607 -2.54 -23.20 48.74
N GLN A 608 -3.10 -24.00 47.85
CA GLN A 608 -2.47 -25.16 47.23
C GLN A 608 -2.06 -24.82 45.80
N SER A 609 -0.81 -25.11 45.45
CA SER A 609 -0.27 -24.94 44.11
C SER A 609 0.30 -26.28 43.61
N SER A 610 -0.10 -26.72 42.44
CA SER A 610 0.39 -27.91 41.78
C SER A 610 0.91 -27.55 40.39
N VAL A 611 2.16 -27.87 40.08
CA VAL A 611 2.81 -27.62 38.80
C VAL A 611 3.34 -28.94 38.26
N TYR A 612 3.00 -29.23 37.03
CA TYR A 612 3.42 -30.42 36.28
C TYR A 612 4.26 -29.97 35.10
N LEU A 613 5.53 -30.44 35.02
CA LEU A 613 6.43 -30.23 33.89
C LEU A 613 6.69 -31.55 33.22
N LEU A 614 6.08 -31.77 32.05
CA LEU A 614 6.24 -32.99 31.25
C LEU A 614 7.52 -32.90 30.40
N SER A 615 8.12 -34.01 30.03
CA SER A 615 9.28 -34.08 29.12
C SER A 615 10.57 -33.40 29.60
N LEU A 616 10.84 -33.40 30.92
CA LEU A 616 12.06 -32.83 31.48
C LEU A 616 13.33 -33.69 31.26
N ILE A 617 13.25 -34.80 30.55
CA ILE A 617 14.39 -35.72 30.43
C ILE A 617 14.87 -35.80 28.98
N HIS A 618 15.74 -34.87 28.59
CA HIS A 618 16.97 -35.21 27.92
C HIS A 618 18.07 -35.41 28.96
N ILE A 619 17.87 -36.33 29.90
CA ILE A 619 18.96 -36.86 30.69
C ILE A 619 19.69 -37.85 29.78
N SER A 620 20.95 -37.54 29.48
CA SER A 620 21.90 -38.36 28.78
C SER A 620 21.76 -39.85 29.14
N GLU A 621 21.16 -40.65 28.24
CA GLU A 621 21.52 -42.06 28.20
C GLU A 621 23.01 -42.12 27.87
N PRO A 622 23.82 -42.89 28.62
CA PRO A 622 25.22 -43.08 28.27
C PRO A 622 25.25 -43.73 26.88
N THR A 623 25.82 -43.03 25.92
CA THR A 623 26.11 -43.54 24.58
C THR A 623 26.93 -44.80 24.69
N ARG A 624 26.29 -45.97 24.61
CA ARG A 624 26.94 -47.22 24.29
C ARG A 624 27.41 -47.10 22.84
N HIS A 625 28.66 -46.75 22.67
CA HIS A 625 29.37 -47.01 21.43
C HIS A 625 29.39 -48.52 21.18
N ALA A 626 28.47 -49.02 20.39
CA ALA A 626 28.61 -50.28 19.71
C ALA A 626 29.50 -50.03 18.48
N GLN A 627 30.79 -50.26 18.62
CA GLN A 627 31.64 -50.63 17.50
C GLN A 627 31.03 -51.87 16.86
N ILE A 628 30.60 -51.76 15.63
CA ILE A 628 30.50 -52.90 14.70
C ILE A 628 31.31 -52.51 13.48
N SER A 629 32.53 -53.05 13.42
CA SER A 629 33.28 -53.23 12.19
C SER A 629 32.53 -54.23 11.31
N TYR A 630 32.26 -53.88 10.08
CA TYR A 630 32.58 -54.57 8.83
C TYR A 630 32.33 -53.64 7.65
#